data_708c88a79c9edb4bb39c89296d30e948
#
_entry.id   708c88a79c9edb4bb39c89296d30e948
#
_cell.length_a   1.000
_cell.length_b   1.000
_cell.length_c   1.000
_cell.angle_alpha   90.00
_cell.angle_beta   90.00
_cell.angle_gamma   90.00
#
_symmetry.space_group_name_H-M   'P 1'
#
loop_
_entity.id
_entity.type
_entity.pdbx_description
1 polymer ?
#
loop_
_entity_poly.entity_id
_entity_poly.type
_entity_poly.pdbx_seq_one_letter_code
_entity_poly.pdbx_strand_id
1 'polypeptide(L)'
;METTPIVRPAADVPKKPVAKGKGAFLQVLIGPDDGAPNFILRRFTIEPGGRIPPHRHPTIEHEQYVLSGSMIVGLNENERLVSAGEAVFIPAGVAHWYENRGSEPVEFLCVIPKTREYETEWLEN
;
A
#
# COMPACT_ATOMS: atom_id res chain seq x y z
N MET A 1 19.92 -5.13 21.72
CA MET A 1 20.30 -4.05 20.79
C MET A 1 19.29 -2.90 20.93
N GLU A 2 19.79 -1.72 21.12
CA GLU A 2 18.94 -0.55 21.22
C GLU A 2 18.48 -0.12 19.84
N THR A 3 17.20 0.26 19.75
CA THR A 3 16.65 0.82 18.53
C THR A 3 16.74 2.34 18.58
N THR A 4 17.30 2.92 17.54
CA THR A 4 17.49 4.37 17.45
C THR A 4 16.30 5.02 16.79
N PRO A 5 15.75 6.12 17.36
CA PRO A 5 14.70 6.87 16.68
C PRO A 5 15.19 7.40 15.33
N ILE A 6 14.30 7.42 14.34
CA ILE A 6 14.61 7.79 12.96
C ILE A 6 13.64 8.83 12.47
N VAL A 7 14.17 9.84 11.78
CA VAL A 7 13.38 10.79 11.00
C VAL A 7 14.00 10.87 9.62
N ARG A 8 13.23 10.62 8.58
CA ARG A 8 13.72 10.73 7.22
C ARG A 8 12.66 11.29 6.29
N PRO A 9 13.05 12.11 5.29
CA PRO A 9 12.10 12.52 4.26
C PRO A 9 11.72 11.33 3.37
N ALA A 10 10.47 11.25 2.98
CA ALA A 10 10.02 10.20 2.06
C ALA A 10 10.79 10.26 0.73
N ALA A 11 11.21 11.46 0.31
CA ALA A 11 11.98 11.65 -0.92
C ALA A 11 13.32 10.92 -0.91
N ASP A 12 13.86 10.60 0.27
CA ASP A 12 15.13 9.86 0.37
C ASP A 12 14.95 8.35 0.19
N VAL A 13 13.72 7.87 0.16
CA VAL A 13 13.42 6.45 -0.02
C VAL A 13 13.10 6.18 -1.48
N PRO A 14 13.85 5.31 -2.16
CA PRO A 14 13.57 5.02 -3.57
C PRO A 14 12.19 4.40 -3.77
N LYS A 15 11.51 4.80 -4.83
CA LYS A 15 10.28 4.16 -5.27
C LYS A 15 10.63 2.88 -6.02
N LYS A 16 9.98 1.78 -5.66
CA LYS A 16 10.15 0.49 -6.34
C LYS A 16 8.83 0.10 -7.00
N PRO A 17 8.87 -0.46 -8.22
CA PRO A 17 7.63 -0.93 -8.85
C PRO A 17 6.95 -1.99 -8.00
N VAL A 18 5.63 -1.92 -7.92
CA VAL A 18 4.84 -2.97 -7.28
C VAL A 18 4.83 -4.19 -8.20
N ALA A 19 5.08 -5.38 -7.64
CA ALA A 19 5.04 -6.62 -8.40
C ALA A 19 3.67 -6.76 -9.08
N LYS A 20 3.67 -7.11 -10.36
CA LYS A 20 2.47 -7.23 -11.21
C LYS A 20 1.65 -5.94 -11.34
N GLY A 21 2.10 -4.84 -10.74
CA GLY A 21 1.46 -3.54 -10.90
C GLY A 21 1.86 -2.89 -12.21
N LYS A 22 1.05 -1.91 -12.63
CA LYS A 22 1.33 -1.06 -13.76
C LYS A 22 1.21 0.38 -13.29
N GLY A 23 2.28 1.17 -13.46
CA GLY A 23 2.29 2.54 -13.00
C GLY A 23 2.07 2.68 -11.49
N ALA A 24 2.46 1.69 -10.73
CA ALA A 24 2.29 1.64 -9.29
C ALA A 24 3.64 1.42 -8.60
N PHE A 25 3.91 2.19 -7.55
CA PHE A 25 5.20 2.20 -6.88
C PHE A 25 5.05 2.17 -5.37
N LEU A 26 6.06 1.64 -4.71
CA LEU A 26 6.08 1.41 -3.26
C LEU A 26 7.35 1.97 -2.66
N GLN A 27 7.21 2.65 -1.53
CA GLN A 27 8.32 3.06 -0.67
C GLN A 27 8.08 2.48 0.72
N VAL A 28 9.06 1.79 1.28
CA VAL A 28 9.02 1.41 2.70
C VAL A 28 9.67 2.55 3.46
N LEU A 29 8.85 3.38 4.07
CA LEU A 29 9.34 4.57 4.78
C LEU A 29 10.02 4.21 6.10
N ILE A 30 9.39 3.33 6.87
CA ILE A 30 9.92 2.78 8.12
C ILE A 30 9.57 1.30 8.14
N GLY A 31 10.55 0.46 8.39
CA GLY A 31 10.31 -0.98 8.38
C GLY A 31 11.34 -1.78 9.17
N PRO A 32 11.36 -3.09 8.95
CA PRO A 32 12.25 -3.99 9.71
C PRO A 32 13.73 -3.64 9.63
N ASP A 33 14.18 -3.15 8.49
CA ASP A 33 15.59 -2.76 8.31
C ASP A 33 15.99 -1.60 9.21
N ASP A 34 15.02 -0.86 9.72
CA ASP A 34 15.24 0.24 10.66
C ASP A 34 15.13 -0.21 12.10
N GLY A 35 14.86 -1.49 12.34
CA GLY A 35 14.66 -2.02 13.68
C GLY A 35 13.24 -1.86 14.20
N ALA A 36 12.27 -1.49 13.35
CA ALA A 36 10.87 -1.36 13.76
C ALA A 36 10.31 -2.76 14.09
N PRO A 37 9.86 -3.00 15.34
CA PRO A 37 9.54 -4.37 15.76
C PRO A 37 8.12 -4.82 15.44
N ASN A 38 7.18 -3.90 15.25
CA ASN A 38 5.76 -4.25 15.18
C ASN A 38 5.05 -3.83 13.90
N PHE A 39 5.41 -2.69 13.32
CA PHE A 39 4.66 -2.12 12.19
C PHE A 39 5.58 -1.73 11.05
N ILE A 40 5.02 -1.75 9.84
CA ILE A 40 5.71 -1.28 8.64
C ILE A 40 4.88 -0.14 8.05
N LEU A 41 5.51 1.02 7.87
CA LEU A 41 4.87 2.18 7.26
C LEU A 41 5.32 2.29 5.81
N ARG A 42 4.37 2.18 4.88
CA ARG A 42 4.65 2.23 3.45
C ARG A 42 3.89 3.37 2.79
N ARG A 43 4.44 3.88 1.71
CA ARG A 43 3.77 4.86 0.85
C ARG A 43 3.67 4.29 -0.55
N PHE A 44 2.45 4.29 -1.08
CA PHE A 44 2.18 3.87 -2.46
C PHE A 44 1.91 5.08 -3.33
N THR A 45 2.33 5.00 -4.58
CA THR A 45 2.02 5.99 -5.61
C THR A 45 1.47 5.24 -6.80
N ILE A 46 0.30 5.64 -7.30
CA ILE A 46 -0.28 5.06 -8.52
C ILE A 46 -0.51 6.20 -9.50
N GLU A 47 0.19 6.12 -10.64
CA GLU A 47 0.08 7.12 -11.69
C GLU A 47 -1.28 7.03 -12.38
N PRO A 48 -1.73 8.09 -13.09
CA PRO A 48 -2.96 8.02 -13.87
C PRO A 48 -2.92 6.83 -14.83
N GLY A 49 -3.98 6.02 -14.82
CA GLY A 49 -4.06 4.79 -15.60
C GLY A 49 -3.35 3.61 -14.96
N GLY A 50 -2.67 3.82 -13.84
CA GLY A 50 -1.99 2.74 -13.13
C GLY A 50 -2.94 1.85 -12.34
N ARG A 51 -2.47 0.65 -12.02
CA ARG A 51 -3.28 -0.31 -11.28
C ARG A 51 -2.41 -1.31 -10.51
N ILE A 52 -3.00 -1.87 -9.47
CA ILE A 52 -2.48 -3.05 -8.78
C ILE A 52 -3.56 -4.13 -8.91
N PRO A 53 -3.24 -5.28 -9.52
CA PRO A 53 -4.26 -6.31 -9.79
C PRO A 53 -4.87 -6.92 -8.52
N PRO A 54 -6.02 -7.58 -8.64
CA PRO A 54 -6.63 -8.28 -7.52
C PRO A 54 -5.68 -9.27 -6.84
N HIS A 55 -5.60 -9.16 -5.54
CA HIS A 55 -4.77 -10.00 -4.70
C HIS A 55 -5.32 -10.02 -3.27
N ARG A 56 -4.79 -10.92 -2.46
CA ARG A 56 -5.08 -10.92 -1.03
C ARG A 56 -3.86 -11.39 -0.25
N HIS A 57 -3.84 -11.00 1.02
CA HIS A 57 -2.82 -11.43 1.96
C HIS A 57 -3.51 -12.21 3.07
N PRO A 58 -3.31 -13.54 3.17
CA PRO A 58 -4.10 -14.38 4.07
C PRO A 58 -4.04 -13.98 5.54
N THR A 59 -2.91 -13.43 5.99
CA THR A 59 -2.69 -13.16 7.41
C THR A 59 -2.38 -11.69 7.72
N ILE A 60 -2.51 -10.79 6.74
CA ILE A 60 -2.10 -9.39 6.91
C ILE A 60 -3.28 -8.46 6.69
N GLU A 61 -3.56 -7.64 7.70
CA GLU A 61 -4.50 -6.53 7.55
C GLU A 61 -3.78 -5.28 7.09
N HIS A 62 -4.53 -4.35 6.51
CA HIS A 62 -4.00 -3.07 6.04
C HIS A 62 -4.82 -1.93 6.61
N GLU A 63 -4.16 -0.90 7.12
CA GLU A 63 -4.76 0.40 7.42
C GLU A 63 -4.14 1.41 6.48
N GLN A 64 -4.97 2.11 5.72
CA GLN A 64 -4.52 3.03 4.68
C GLN A 64 -5.13 4.41 4.87
N TYR A 65 -4.39 5.41 4.42
CA TYR A 65 -4.86 6.79 4.44
C TYR A 65 -4.41 7.49 3.16
N VAL A 66 -5.36 8.04 2.42
CA VAL A 66 -5.05 8.69 1.13
C VAL A 66 -4.56 10.10 1.39
N LEU A 67 -3.36 10.40 0.92
CA LEU A 67 -2.71 11.70 1.07
C LEU A 67 -3.12 12.67 -0.03
N SER A 68 -3.22 12.21 -1.26
CA SER A 68 -3.55 13.05 -2.41
C SER A 68 -4.13 12.20 -3.53
N GLY A 69 -4.96 12.82 -4.35
CA GLY A 69 -5.61 12.17 -5.48
C GLY A 69 -6.80 11.32 -5.08
N SER A 70 -7.25 10.51 -6.02
CA SER A 70 -8.38 9.60 -5.84
C SER A 70 -8.11 8.29 -6.58
N MET A 71 -8.66 7.21 -6.07
CA MET A 71 -8.50 5.90 -6.70
C MET A 71 -9.75 5.06 -6.48
N ILE A 72 -9.93 4.08 -7.36
CA ILE A 72 -10.91 3.03 -7.12
C ILE A 72 -10.21 1.94 -6.32
N VAL A 73 -10.84 1.54 -5.22
CA VAL A 73 -10.41 0.40 -4.42
C VAL A 73 -11.45 -0.69 -4.58
N GLY A 74 -11.02 -1.84 -5.08
CA GLY A 74 -11.85 -3.04 -5.10
C GLY A 74 -11.72 -3.76 -3.77
N LEU A 75 -12.84 -4.11 -3.16
CA LEU A 75 -12.92 -4.85 -1.90
C LEU A 75 -13.86 -6.03 -2.12
N ASN A 76 -13.30 -7.22 -2.32
CA ASN A 76 -14.00 -8.39 -2.80
C ASN A 76 -14.66 -8.08 -4.16
N GLU A 77 -16.00 -8.05 -4.24
CA GLU A 77 -16.71 -7.76 -5.48
C GLU A 77 -17.19 -6.31 -5.61
N ASN A 78 -16.90 -5.48 -4.61
CA ASN A 78 -17.37 -4.10 -4.59
C ASN A 78 -16.25 -3.12 -4.96
N GLU A 79 -16.64 -2.07 -5.67
CA GLU A 79 -15.73 -0.97 -5.99
C GLU A 79 -16.11 0.26 -5.17
N ARG A 80 -15.12 0.94 -4.64
CA ARG A 80 -15.32 2.19 -3.91
C ARG A 80 -14.35 3.24 -4.43
N LEU A 81 -14.87 4.45 -4.68
CA LEU A 81 -14.00 5.60 -4.93
C LEU A 81 -13.48 6.10 -3.58
N VAL A 82 -12.18 6.22 -3.45
CA VAL A 82 -11.52 6.70 -2.24
C VAL A 82 -10.66 7.90 -2.61
N SER A 83 -10.81 8.98 -1.85
CA SER A 83 -10.15 10.26 -2.12
C SER A 83 -9.30 10.72 -0.95
N ALA A 84 -8.47 11.73 -1.19
CA ALA A 84 -7.61 12.33 -0.17
C ALA A 84 -8.38 12.62 1.11
N GLY A 85 -7.78 12.27 2.25
CA GLY A 85 -8.39 12.45 3.57
C GLY A 85 -9.23 11.28 4.05
N GLU A 86 -9.40 10.24 3.24
CA GLU A 86 -10.18 9.06 3.62
C GLU A 86 -9.28 7.91 4.05
N ALA A 87 -9.74 7.16 5.04
CA ALA A 87 -9.04 5.99 5.55
C ALA A 87 -9.71 4.71 5.06
N VAL A 88 -8.90 3.66 4.86
CA VAL A 88 -9.37 2.35 4.41
C VAL A 88 -8.83 1.29 5.35
N PHE A 89 -9.69 0.38 5.78
CA PHE A 89 -9.30 -0.82 6.50
C PHE A 89 -9.58 -2.04 5.62
N ILE A 90 -8.56 -2.85 5.40
CA ILE A 90 -8.70 -4.10 4.66
C ILE A 90 -8.34 -5.25 5.58
N PRO A 91 -9.33 -6.04 6.01
CA PRO A 91 -9.07 -7.22 6.84
C PRO A 91 -8.18 -8.25 6.14
N ALA A 92 -7.49 -9.07 6.92
CA ALA A 92 -6.74 -10.18 6.38
C ALA A 92 -7.64 -11.08 5.53
N GLY A 93 -7.12 -11.55 4.40
CA GLY A 93 -7.83 -12.46 3.51
C GLY A 93 -8.79 -11.81 2.52
N VAL A 94 -9.08 -10.51 2.67
CA VAL A 94 -9.99 -9.82 1.75
C VAL A 94 -9.28 -9.53 0.42
N ALA A 95 -9.88 -9.99 -0.68
CA ALA A 95 -9.39 -9.71 -2.01
C ALA A 95 -9.54 -8.21 -2.32
N HIS A 96 -8.48 -7.58 -2.80
CA HIS A 96 -8.50 -6.16 -3.10
C HIS A 96 -7.62 -5.82 -4.29
N TRP A 97 -7.91 -4.67 -4.89
CA TRP A 97 -7.16 -4.13 -6.02
C TRP A 97 -7.34 -2.63 -6.06
N TYR A 98 -6.48 -1.97 -6.83
CA TYR A 98 -6.47 -0.51 -6.94
C TYR A 98 -6.37 -0.11 -8.40
N GLU A 99 -7.04 1.00 -8.75
CA GLU A 99 -6.96 1.57 -10.08
C GLU A 99 -7.10 3.07 -10.02
N ASN A 100 -6.18 3.79 -10.62
CA ASN A 100 -6.27 5.24 -10.75
C ASN A 100 -6.90 5.60 -12.09
N ARG A 101 -8.18 5.95 -12.07
CA ARG A 101 -8.95 6.36 -13.27
C ARG A 101 -8.95 7.87 -13.47
N GLY A 102 -8.25 8.61 -12.61
CA GLY A 102 -8.18 10.05 -12.68
C GLY A 102 -7.02 10.56 -13.54
N SER A 103 -6.81 11.88 -13.49
CA SER A 103 -5.75 12.55 -14.25
C SER A 103 -4.56 12.95 -13.40
N GLU A 104 -4.63 12.73 -12.08
CA GLU A 104 -3.55 13.05 -11.14
C GLU A 104 -3.05 11.79 -10.46
N PRO A 105 -1.77 11.74 -10.03
CA PRO A 105 -1.28 10.62 -9.24
C PRO A 105 -2.05 10.51 -7.93
N VAL A 106 -2.24 9.29 -7.44
CA VAL A 106 -2.74 9.06 -6.09
C VAL A 106 -1.60 8.59 -5.21
N GLU A 107 -1.55 9.12 -3.99
CA GLU A 107 -0.58 8.71 -2.99
C GLU A 107 -1.30 8.35 -1.72
N PHE A 108 -0.94 7.20 -1.14
CA PHE A 108 -1.54 6.78 0.13
C PHE A 108 -0.53 6.06 1.02
N LEU A 109 -0.74 6.22 2.32
CA LEU A 109 0.02 5.48 3.32
C LEU A 109 -0.65 4.15 3.58
N CYS A 110 0.15 3.13 3.87
CA CYS A 110 -0.34 1.82 4.24
C CYS A 110 0.50 1.27 5.38
N VAL A 111 -0.17 0.98 6.50
CA VAL A 111 0.46 0.37 7.66
C VAL A 111 0.07 -1.09 7.68
N ILE A 112 1.08 -1.95 7.82
CA ILE A 112 0.87 -3.38 7.99
C ILE A 112 1.66 -3.86 9.21
N PRO A 113 1.26 -4.97 9.83
CA PRO A 113 2.06 -5.57 10.90
C PRO A 113 3.34 -6.19 10.32
N LYS A 114 4.39 -6.20 11.12
CA LYS A 114 5.59 -6.95 10.77
C LYS A 114 5.26 -8.43 10.84
N THR A 115 5.62 -9.17 9.80
CA THR A 115 5.39 -10.61 9.75
C THR A 115 6.60 -11.31 9.16
N ARG A 116 6.79 -12.56 9.53
CA ARG A 116 7.84 -13.41 8.95
C ARG A 116 7.43 -13.93 7.57
N GLU A 117 6.12 -14.05 7.36
CA GLU A 117 5.57 -14.57 6.12
C GLU A 117 4.67 -13.52 5.47
N TYR A 118 5.18 -12.89 4.44
CA TYR A 118 4.41 -11.95 3.64
C TYR A 118 3.95 -12.67 2.38
N GLU A 119 2.80 -13.34 2.48
CA GLU A 119 2.22 -14.04 1.34
C GLU A 119 1.30 -13.14 0.55
N THR A 120 1.40 -13.22 -0.76
CA THR A 120 0.48 -12.54 -1.67
C THR A 120 -0.09 -13.57 -2.63
N GLU A 121 -1.41 -13.72 -2.62
CA GLU A 121 -2.10 -14.53 -3.61
C GLU A 121 -2.64 -13.61 -4.70
N TRP A 122 -2.08 -13.72 -5.89
CA TRP A 122 -2.56 -12.97 -7.04
C TRP A 122 -3.76 -13.69 -7.65
N LEU A 123 -4.86 -12.97 -7.85
CA LEU A 123 -6.14 -13.53 -8.27
C LEU A 123 -6.43 -13.28 -9.75
N GLU A 124 -5.53 -12.63 -10.45
CA GLU A 124 -5.62 -12.36 -11.88
C GLU A 124 -4.41 -12.97 -12.58
N ASN A 125 -4.66 -13.64 -13.69
CA ASN A 125 -3.60 -14.26 -14.50
C ASN A 125 -2.88 -13.23 -15.38
#